data_6835fa0c16af60dc0390b398f8815680
#
_entry.id   6835fa0c16af60dc0390b398f8815680
#
_cell.length_a   1.000
_cell.length_b   1.000
_cell.length_c   1.000
_cell.angle_alpha   90.00
_cell.angle_beta   90.00
_cell.angle_gamma   90.00
#
_symmetry.space_group_name_H-M   'P 1'
#
loop_
_entity.id
_entity.type
_entity.pdbx_description
1 polymer ?
#
loop_
_entity_poly.entity_id
_entity_poly.type
_entity_poly.pdbx_seq_one_letter_code
_entity_poly.pdbx_strand_id
1 'polypeptide(L)'
;MAAFQGRTAVITGAAEGIGAAISRSLWAGGADLAAVDIKPVDMARITNGRGRADQRFFSYECDATSSEDVARTCRLIESDLGPVSILVNNVGGGGNEPADDIETLTDEQWEFVISLTLSSGMRFCRALVGGMKARKYGRIINISSSLKDGVFGPVGTVRGRLPYITCKNAVIGLTRQLANDLGPFGISVNAVSPGLTLPGEDARITQRFHSLPPEEQARLFAHIPLGRLANGEDIANAVCFLAAEASGYISGETLTVTGGGYR
;
A
#
# COMPACT_ATOMS: atom_id res chain seq x y z
N MET A 1 19.30 -2.87 -15.92
CA MET A 1 19.26 -1.39 -15.72
C MET A 1 18.33 -1.12 -14.56
N ALA A 2 18.62 -0.13 -13.71
CA ALA A 2 17.77 0.25 -12.60
C ALA A 2 16.47 0.90 -13.14
N ALA A 3 15.36 0.19 -13.06
CA ALA A 3 14.09 0.57 -13.69
C ALA A 3 13.52 1.91 -13.19
N PHE A 4 13.94 2.38 -12.01
CA PHE A 4 13.44 3.57 -11.35
C PHE A 4 14.52 4.64 -11.10
N GLN A 5 15.67 4.53 -11.78
CA GLN A 5 16.73 5.53 -11.63
C GLN A 5 16.24 6.92 -12.03
N GLY A 6 16.54 7.93 -11.20
CA GLY A 6 16.08 9.30 -11.39
C GLY A 6 14.59 9.52 -11.07
N ARG A 7 13.92 8.56 -10.43
CA ARG A 7 12.54 8.65 -9.97
C ARG A 7 12.50 8.75 -8.45
N THR A 8 11.71 9.67 -7.92
CA THR A 8 11.39 9.75 -6.49
C THR A 8 10.11 8.97 -6.22
N ALA A 9 10.17 8.02 -5.29
CA ALA A 9 9.05 7.20 -4.86
C ALA A 9 8.67 7.50 -3.41
N VAL A 10 7.39 7.70 -3.15
CA VAL A 10 6.79 7.84 -1.83
C VAL A 10 6.03 6.57 -1.50
N ILE A 11 6.36 5.92 -0.38
CA ILE A 11 5.65 4.75 0.10
C ILE A 11 5.09 5.06 1.48
N THR A 12 3.78 4.93 1.63
CA THR A 12 3.10 5.12 2.92
C THR A 12 2.94 3.80 3.66
N GLY A 13 3.06 3.81 4.99
CA GLY A 13 3.09 2.59 5.80
C GLY A 13 4.36 1.77 5.54
N ALA A 14 5.52 2.43 5.46
CA ALA A 14 6.77 1.86 4.98
C ALA A 14 7.61 1.15 6.07
N ALA A 15 7.26 1.29 7.36
CA ALA A 15 8.07 0.78 8.46
C ALA A 15 8.10 -0.75 8.53
N GLU A 16 7.02 -1.41 8.16
CA GLU A 16 6.89 -2.86 8.28
C GLU A 16 6.04 -3.46 7.15
N GLY A 17 5.98 -4.77 7.10
CA GLY A 17 5.01 -5.47 6.27
C GLY A 17 5.20 -5.28 4.76
N ILE A 18 4.09 -5.15 4.04
CA ILE A 18 4.05 -4.97 2.59
C ILE A 18 4.74 -3.67 2.18
N GLY A 19 4.54 -2.57 2.94
CA GLY A 19 5.16 -1.28 2.65
C GLY A 19 6.69 -1.34 2.69
N ALA A 20 7.27 -2.03 3.68
CA ALA A 20 8.70 -2.24 3.76
C ALA A 20 9.24 -3.10 2.59
N ALA A 21 8.50 -4.14 2.16
CA ALA A 21 8.90 -4.95 1.01
C ALA A 21 8.86 -4.14 -0.30
N ILE A 22 7.82 -3.32 -0.50
CA ILE A 22 7.72 -2.40 -1.64
C ILE A 22 8.89 -1.40 -1.63
N SER A 23 9.19 -0.83 -0.46
CA SER A 23 10.31 0.11 -0.29
C SER A 23 11.64 -0.53 -0.69
N ARG A 24 11.92 -1.78 -0.24
CA ARG A 24 13.12 -2.53 -0.64
C ARG A 24 13.21 -2.73 -2.15
N SER A 25 12.10 -3.12 -2.78
CA SER A 25 12.08 -3.41 -4.22
C SER A 25 12.26 -2.15 -5.07
N LEU A 26 11.62 -1.03 -4.71
CA LEU A 26 11.80 0.25 -5.40
C LEU A 26 13.20 0.81 -5.18
N TRP A 27 13.77 0.67 -3.97
CA TRP A 27 15.16 1.02 -3.68
C TRP A 27 16.13 0.18 -4.53
N ALA A 28 15.98 -1.14 -4.55
CA ALA A 28 16.79 -2.01 -5.38
C ALA A 28 16.67 -1.72 -6.88
N GLY A 29 15.50 -1.24 -7.31
CA GLY A 29 15.23 -0.74 -8.66
C GLY A 29 15.81 0.63 -8.96
N GLY A 30 16.45 1.30 -7.99
CA GLY A 30 17.19 2.55 -8.17
C GLY A 30 16.39 3.83 -7.89
N ALA A 31 15.19 3.77 -7.33
CA ALA A 31 14.44 4.96 -6.95
C ALA A 31 15.08 5.70 -5.77
N ASP A 32 15.03 7.03 -5.76
CA ASP A 32 15.13 7.81 -4.54
C ASP A 32 13.87 7.57 -3.71
N LEU A 33 14.01 7.40 -2.38
CA LEU A 33 12.92 6.87 -1.58
C LEU A 33 12.54 7.80 -0.43
N ALA A 34 11.25 8.16 -0.37
CA ALA A 34 10.59 8.72 0.81
C ALA A 34 9.77 7.63 1.49
N ALA A 35 10.27 7.11 2.59
CA ALA A 35 9.58 6.12 3.40
C ALA A 35 8.74 6.84 4.48
N VAL A 36 7.42 6.77 4.36
CA VAL A 36 6.48 7.51 5.23
C VAL A 36 5.75 6.53 6.13
N ASP A 37 5.79 6.75 7.44
CA ASP A 37 5.07 5.95 8.42
C ASP A 37 4.77 6.78 9.67
N ILE A 38 3.86 6.32 10.53
CA ILE A 38 3.66 6.89 11.87
C ILE A 38 4.82 6.54 12.83
N LYS A 39 5.62 5.52 12.47
CA LYS A 39 6.82 5.09 13.17
C LYS A 39 8.07 5.43 12.34
N PRO A 40 9.22 5.68 12.97
CA PRO A 40 10.47 5.80 12.25
C PRO A 40 10.75 4.57 11.37
N VAL A 41 11.19 4.80 10.14
CA VAL A 41 11.58 3.72 9.22
C VAL A 41 13.08 3.53 9.26
N ASP A 42 13.52 2.33 9.63
CA ASP A 42 14.94 1.99 9.65
C ASP A 42 15.47 1.83 8.21
N MET A 43 16.34 2.76 7.83
CA MET A 43 17.01 2.74 6.53
C MET A 43 17.77 1.43 6.28
N ALA A 44 18.45 0.89 7.28
CA ALA A 44 19.27 -0.32 7.13
C ALA A 44 18.39 -1.53 6.73
N ARG A 45 17.16 -1.62 7.26
CA ARG A 45 16.20 -2.67 6.91
C ARG A 45 15.70 -2.57 5.46
N ILE A 46 15.64 -1.36 4.93
CA ILE A 46 15.16 -1.11 3.56
C ILE A 46 16.29 -1.27 2.56
N THR A 47 17.42 -0.63 2.81
CA THR A 47 18.53 -0.57 1.84
C THR A 47 19.40 -1.81 1.87
N ASN A 48 19.46 -2.51 3.00
CA ASN A 48 20.35 -3.66 3.25
C ASN A 48 21.81 -3.37 2.83
N GLY A 49 22.28 -2.14 3.08
CA GLY A 49 23.61 -1.68 2.69
C GLY A 49 23.85 -1.58 1.18
N ARG A 50 22.81 -1.71 0.36
CA ARG A 50 22.86 -1.65 -1.10
C ARG A 50 22.24 -0.35 -1.60
N GLY A 51 22.68 0.09 -2.76
CA GLY A 51 22.20 1.30 -3.42
C GLY A 51 23.31 1.93 -4.25
N ARG A 52 22.96 2.92 -5.08
CA ARG A 52 23.95 3.74 -5.76
C ARG A 52 24.52 4.80 -4.80
N ALA A 53 25.72 5.27 -5.04
CA ALA A 53 26.36 6.29 -4.20
C ALA A 53 25.58 7.62 -4.14
N ASP A 54 24.81 7.92 -5.17
CA ASP A 54 23.98 9.13 -5.32
C ASP A 54 22.49 8.91 -4.99
N GLN A 55 22.12 7.70 -4.59
CA GLN A 55 20.72 7.37 -4.28
C GLN A 55 20.34 7.88 -2.89
N ARG A 56 19.18 8.52 -2.77
CA ARG A 56 18.76 9.20 -1.53
C ARG A 56 17.60 8.44 -0.88
N PHE A 57 17.71 8.29 0.44
CA PHE A 57 16.67 7.71 1.29
C PHE A 57 16.36 8.67 2.43
N PHE A 58 15.06 8.95 2.63
CA PHE A 58 14.57 9.70 3.77
C PHE A 58 13.39 8.99 4.42
N SER A 59 13.37 9.02 5.75
CA SER A 59 12.25 8.56 6.57
C SER A 59 11.49 9.76 7.09
N TYR A 60 10.16 9.74 6.95
CA TYR A 60 9.27 10.78 7.44
C TYR A 60 8.24 10.19 8.37
N GLU A 61 8.18 10.72 9.60
CA GLU A 61 7.10 10.41 10.52
C GLU A 61 5.87 11.24 10.16
N CYS A 62 4.73 10.57 9.94
CA CYS A 62 3.51 11.20 9.46
C CYS A 62 2.27 10.43 9.91
N ASP A 63 1.34 11.13 10.54
CA ASP A 63 -0.01 10.62 10.74
C ASP A 63 -0.84 10.79 9.46
N ALA A 64 -1.05 9.69 8.74
CA ALA A 64 -1.83 9.67 7.50
C ALA A 64 -3.31 10.02 7.70
N THR A 65 -3.82 10.04 8.95
CA THR A 65 -5.18 10.47 9.26
C THR A 65 -5.31 11.99 9.37
N SER A 66 -4.20 12.71 9.53
CA SER A 66 -4.14 14.17 9.58
C SER A 66 -3.87 14.78 8.21
N SER A 67 -4.80 15.61 7.72
CA SER A 67 -4.61 16.34 6.45
C SER A 67 -3.46 17.33 6.49
N GLU A 68 -3.26 17.98 7.64
CA GLU A 68 -2.18 18.95 7.85
C GLU A 68 -0.82 18.26 7.85
N ASP A 69 -0.71 17.13 8.56
CA ASP A 69 0.54 16.39 8.66
C ASP A 69 0.95 15.81 7.30
N VAL A 70 0.01 15.22 6.56
CA VAL A 70 0.24 14.76 5.19
C VAL A 70 0.71 15.88 4.28
N ALA A 71 0.05 17.05 4.32
CA ALA A 71 0.43 18.19 3.48
C ALA A 71 1.82 18.73 3.84
N ARG A 72 2.16 18.81 5.13
CA ARG A 72 3.49 19.19 5.63
C ARG A 72 4.55 18.20 5.14
N THR A 73 4.30 16.91 5.35
CA THR A 73 5.23 15.85 4.97
C THR A 73 5.48 15.81 3.47
N CYS A 74 4.45 15.95 2.63
CA CYS A 74 4.62 15.99 1.18
C CYS A 74 5.47 17.18 0.72
N ARG A 75 5.31 18.35 1.33
CA ARG A 75 6.20 19.52 1.03
C ARG A 75 7.65 19.25 1.41
N LEU A 76 7.91 18.61 2.55
CA LEU A 76 9.27 18.24 2.96
C LEU A 76 9.88 17.24 1.97
N ILE A 77 9.12 16.22 1.56
CA ILE A 77 9.57 15.24 0.56
C ILE A 77 9.99 15.92 -0.75
N GLU A 78 9.16 16.82 -1.26
CA GLU A 78 9.48 17.53 -2.51
C GLU A 78 10.66 18.50 -2.36
N SER A 79 10.87 19.07 -1.16
CA SER A 79 12.05 19.87 -0.84
C SER A 79 13.33 19.05 -0.81
N ASP A 80 13.30 17.88 -0.18
CA ASP A 80 14.49 17.05 0.09
C ASP A 80 14.86 16.17 -1.11
N LEU A 81 13.87 15.56 -1.77
CA LEU A 81 14.06 14.58 -2.84
C LEU A 81 13.69 15.10 -4.23
N GLY A 82 13.10 16.28 -4.30
CA GLY A 82 12.57 16.80 -5.56
C GLY A 82 11.22 16.17 -5.93
N PRO A 83 10.80 16.36 -7.17
CA PRO A 83 9.45 16.04 -7.59
C PRO A 83 9.14 14.53 -7.54
N VAL A 84 8.01 14.20 -6.91
CA VAL A 84 7.55 12.81 -6.73
C VAL A 84 7.04 12.23 -8.04
N SER A 85 7.58 11.09 -8.44
CA SER A 85 7.22 10.35 -9.65
C SER A 85 6.29 9.17 -9.39
N ILE A 86 6.46 8.51 -8.24
CA ILE A 86 5.73 7.30 -7.85
C ILE A 86 5.14 7.50 -6.46
N LEU A 87 3.83 7.25 -6.31
CA LEU A 87 3.14 7.22 -5.02
C LEU A 87 2.55 5.85 -4.79
N VAL A 88 2.91 5.20 -3.68
CA VAL A 88 2.30 3.95 -3.24
C VAL A 88 1.51 4.21 -1.97
N ASN A 89 0.18 4.21 -2.08
CA ASN A 89 -0.75 4.32 -0.96
C ASN A 89 -0.96 2.94 -0.34
N ASN A 90 -0.15 2.61 0.68
CA ASN A 90 -0.21 1.31 1.34
C ASN A 90 -0.77 1.40 2.77
N VAL A 91 -0.80 2.57 3.41
CA VAL A 91 -1.44 2.73 4.73
C VAL A 91 -2.86 2.21 4.71
N GLY A 92 -3.20 1.45 5.75
CA GLY A 92 -4.54 0.94 5.96
C GLY A 92 -4.57 -0.23 6.94
N GLY A 93 -5.75 -0.47 7.50
CA GLY A 93 -5.99 -1.54 8.45
C GLY A 93 -7.40 -1.45 9.05
N GLY A 94 -7.81 -2.49 9.76
CA GLY A 94 -9.11 -2.57 10.42
C GLY A 94 -9.16 -1.86 11.79
N GLY A 95 -8.15 -1.08 12.14
CA GLY A 95 -8.08 -0.45 13.47
C GLY A 95 -7.55 -1.40 14.54
N ASN A 96 -7.55 -0.95 15.79
CA ASN A 96 -7.10 -1.71 16.95
C ASN A 96 -8.25 -2.36 17.72
N GLU A 97 -9.45 -1.79 17.62
CA GLU A 97 -10.64 -2.26 18.31
C GLU A 97 -11.43 -3.26 17.45
N PRO A 98 -12.14 -4.19 18.09
CA PRO A 98 -13.10 -5.03 17.37
C PRO A 98 -14.20 -4.13 16.77
N ALA A 99 -14.42 -4.24 15.48
CA ALA A 99 -15.44 -3.51 14.73
C ALA A 99 -16.02 -4.45 13.67
N ASP A 100 -16.44 -5.63 14.13
CA ASP A 100 -16.73 -6.76 13.25
C ASP A 100 -18.21 -7.04 13.12
N ASP A 101 -19.03 -6.55 14.07
CA ASP A 101 -20.48 -6.71 14.10
C ASP A 101 -21.18 -5.37 13.89
N ILE A 102 -22.15 -5.35 12.98
CA ILE A 102 -22.89 -4.14 12.64
C ILE A 102 -23.68 -3.57 13.84
N GLU A 103 -24.13 -4.42 14.75
CA GLU A 103 -24.93 -4.00 15.92
C GLU A 103 -24.07 -3.29 16.98
N THR A 104 -22.77 -3.58 17.02
CA THR A 104 -21.83 -3.06 18.02
C THR A 104 -20.81 -2.06 17.45
N LEU A 105 -20.77 -1.90 16.14
CA LEU A 105 -19.89 -0.96 15.47
C LEU A 105 -20.27 0.48 15.83
N THR A 106 -19.34 1.25 16.39
CA THR A 106 -19.56 2.67 16.68
C THR A 106 -19.17 3.57 15.50
N ASP A 107 -19.74 4.79 15.47
CA ASP A 107 -19.40 5.78 14.43
C ASP A 107 -17.91 6.15 14.49
N GLU A 108 -17.30 6.24 15.68
CA GLU A 108 -15.89 6.56 15.85
C GLU A 108 -14.97 5.46 15.26
N GLN A 109 -15.33 4.20 15.48
CA GLN A 109 -14.59 3.05 14.91
C GLN A 109 -14.70 3.06 13.37
N TRP A 110 -15.89 3.30 12.85
CA TRP A 110 -16.17 3.42 11.44
C TRP A 110 -15.35 4.55 10.80
N GLU A 111 -15.46 5.77 11.34
CA GLU A 111 -14.79 6.96 10.83
C GLU A 111 -13.26 6.82 10.91
N PHE A 112 -12.73 6.24 11.98
CA PHE A 112 -11.31 5.97 12.11
C PHE A 112 -10.79 5.08 10.99
N VAL A 113 -11.46 3.96 10.71
CA VAL A 113 -11.04 3.03 9.65
C VAL A 113 -11.16 3.67 8.26
N ILE A 114 -12.22 4.44 8.00
CA ILE A 114 -12.38 5.23 6.77
C ILE A 114 -11.22 6.24 6.63
N SER A 115 -10.92 6.98 7.69
CA SER A 115 -9.84 7.97 7.69
C SER A 115 -8.48 7.34 7.41
N LEU A 116 -8.19 6.20 8.07
CA LEU A 116 -6.93 5.48 7.97
C LEU A 116 -6.76 4.77 6.61
N THR A 117 -7.82 4.10 6.10
CA THR A 117 -7.67 3.13 5.00
C THR A 117 -8.07 3.70 3.64
N LEU A 118 -9.00 4.66 3.60
CA LEU A 118 -9.46 5.29 2.36
C LEU A 118 -8.96 6.73 2.24
N SER A 119 -9.28 7.56 3.25
CA SER A 119 -9.01 9.01 3.15
C SER A 119 -7.51 9.33 3.18
N SER A 120 -6.67 8.51 3.82
CA SER A 120 -5.21 8.67 3.80
C SER A 120 -4.67 8.70 2.37
N GLY A 121 -5.03 7.69 1.54
CA GLY A 121 -4.60 7.65 0.13
C GLY A 121 -5.08 8.86 -0.67
N MET A 122 -6.31 9.30 -0.46
CA MET A 122 -6.85 10.52 -1.08
C MET A 122 -6.03 11.76 -0.67
N ARG A 123 -5.64 11.89 0.60
CA ARG A 123 -4.84 13.03 1.09
C ARG A 123 -3.46 13.09 0.43
N PHE A 124 -2.73 11.97 0.32
CA PHE A 124 -1.45 11.90 -0.38
C PHE A 124 -1.61 12.19 -1.87
N CYS A 125 -2.62 11.62 -2.53
CA CYS A 125 -2.92 11.95 -3.94
C CYS A 125 -3.14 13.46 -4.11
N ARG A 126 -3.99 14.08 -3.30
CA ARG A 126 -4.29 15.52 -3.34
C ARG A 126 -3.04 16.38 -3.16
N ALA A 127 -2.14 15.98 -2.26
CA ALA A 127 -0.92 16.74 -1.98
C ALA A 127 0.12 16.68 -3.11
N LEU A 128 0.23 15.54 -3.82
CA LEU A 128 1.32 15.29 -4.77
C LEU A 128 0.90 15.44 -6.26
N VAL A 129 -0.39 15.31 -6.56
CA VAL A 129 -0.87 15.28 -7.95
C VAL A 129 -0.59 16.58 -8.72
N GLY A 130 -0.53 17.72 -8.05
CA GLY A 130 -0.22 19.01 -8.68
C GLY A 130 1.15 19.01 -9.36
N GLY A 131 2.17 18.51 -8.65
CA GLY A 131 3.51 18.35 -9.19
C GLY A 131 3.58 17.32 -10.33
N MET A 132 2.85 16.20 -10.22
CA MET A 132 2.76 15.19 -11.28
C MET A 132 2.09 15.77 -12.54
N LYS A 133 0.99 16.52 -12.40
CA LYS A 133 0.30 17.18 -13.54
C LYS A 133 1.21 18.15 -14.27
N ALA A 134 1.96 19.00 -13.55
CA ALA A 134 2.88 19.96 -14.14
C ALA A 134 3.95 19.30 -15.01
N ARG A 135 4.41 18.09 -14.64
CA ARG A 135 5.42 17.33 -15.38
C ARG A 135 4.84 16.35 -16.40
N LYS A 136 3.52 16.20 -16.43
CA LYS A 136 2.82 15.21 -17.27
C LYS A 136 3.33 13.79 -17.05
N TYR A 137 3.65 13.44 -15.81
CA TYR A 137 4.14 12.12 -15.41
C TYR A 137 3.80 11.81 -13.96
N GLY A 138 3.27 10.64 -13.73
CA GLY A 138 3.02 10.08 -12.40
C GLY A 138 2.61 8.61 -12.47
N ARG A 139 2.92 7.88 -11.40
CA ARG A 139 2.47 6.50 -11.16
C ARG A 139 1.90 6.43 -9.75
N ILE A 140 0.60 6.18 -9.65
CA ILE A 140 -0.10 6.06 -8.37
C ILE A 140 -0.56 4.61 -8.24
N ILE A 141 -0.14 3.93 -7.18
CA ILE A 141 -0.51 2.56 -6.89
C ILE A 141 -1.18 2.50 -5.52
N ASN A 142 -2.43 2.09 -5.49
CA ASN A 142 -3.23 1.95 -4.28
C ASN A 142 -3.25 0.49 -3.83
N ILE A 143 -3.00 0.21 -2.55
CA ILE A 143 -3.08 -1.15 -2.02
C ILE A 143 -4.50 -1.41 -1.52
N SER A 144 -5.25 -2.23 -2.27
CA SER A 144 -6.56 -2.76 -1.90
C SER A 144 -6.43 -4.05 -1.08
N SER A 145 -7.29 -5.02 -1.27
CA SER A 145 -7.26 -6.35 -0.64
C SER A 145 -8.12 -7.32 -1.44
N SER A 146 -7.79 -8.59 -1.44
CA SER A 146 -8.68 -9.65 -1.95
C SER A 146 -10.00 -9.76 -1.17
N LEU A 147 -10.04 -9.22 0.06
CA LEU A 147 -11.25 -9.17 0.88
C LEU A 147 -12.26 -8.11 0.41
N LYS A 148 -11.92 -7.28 -0.56
CA LYS A 148 -12.76 -6.18 -1.07
C LYS A 148 -14.18 -6.59 -1.49
N ASP A 149 -14.37 -7.83 -1.91
CA ASP A 149 -15.65 -8.35 -2.38
C ASP A 149 -16.48 -9.02 -1.26
N GLY A 150 -16.03 -8.88 -0.03
CA GLY A 150 -16.61 -9.52 1.14
C GLY A 150 -15.90 -10.80 1.53
N VAL A 151 -16.13 -11.28 2.74
CA VAL A 151 -15.60 -12.53 3.26
C VAL A 151 -16.68 -13.27 4.04
N PHE A 152 -16.83 -14.57 3.75
CA PHE A 152 -17.67 -15.46 4.54
C PHE A 152 -16.86 -16.02 5.72
N GLY A 153 -17.52 -16.22 6.86
CA GLY A 153 -16.92 -16.80 8.05
C GLY A 153 -17.40 -16.13 9.34
N PRO A 154 -16.99 -16.64 10.50
CA PRO A 154 -17.36 -16.07 11.79
C PRO A 154 -16.94 -14.62 11.93
N VAL A 155 -17.75 -13.82 12.64
CA VAL A 155 -17.38 -12.47 13.06
C VAL A 155 -16.10 -12.53 13.87
N GLY A 156 -15.19 -11.57 13.69
CA GLY A 156 -13.89 -11.53 14.38
C GLY A 156 -12.73 -12.23 13.65
N THR A 157 -12.99 -12.92 12.53
CA THR A 157 -11.93 -13.54 11.71
C THR A 157 -11.02 -12.51 11.02
N VAL A 158 -11.59 -11.35 10.66
CA VAL A 158 -10.86 -10.20 10.10
C VAL A 158 -11.15 -9.00 10.97
N ARG A 159 -10.12 -8.41 11.56
CA ARG A 159 -10.27 -7.24 12.44
C ARG A 159 -10.79 -6.02 11.66
N GLY A 160 -11.80 -5.35 12.22
CA GLY A 160 -12.46 -4.22 11.56
C GLY A 160 -13.11 -4.61 10.23
N ARG A 161 -13.59 -5.83 10.13
CA ARG A 161 -14.07 -6.50 8.92
C ARG A 161 -14.98 -5.62 8.09
N LEU A 162 -16.02 -5.07 8.71
CA LEU A 162 -17.05 -4.30 8.00
C LEU A 162 -16.49 -3.00 7.40
N PRO A 163 -15.93 -2.06 8.19
CA PRO A 163 -15.38 -0.83 7.65
C PRO A 163 -14.14 -1.07 6.76
N TYR A 164 -13.29 -2.03 7.11
CA TYR A 164 -12.08 -2.33 6.34
C TYR A 164 -12.40 -2.82 4.92
N ILE A 165 -13.30 -3.79 4.80
CA ILE A 165 -13.72 -4.34 3.50
C ILE A 165 -14.38 -3.26 2.66
N THR A 166 -15.25 -2.45 3.27
CA THR A 166 -15.88 -1.30 2.62
C THR A 166 -14.82 -0.34 2.05
N CYS A 167 -13.82 0.02 2.85
CA CYS A 167 -12.73 0.88 2.40
C CYS A 167 -11.94 0.25 1.26
N LYS A 168 -11.59 -1.04 1.35
CA LYS A 168 -10.78 -1.71 0.33
C LYS A 168 -11.53 -1.87 -1.00
N ASN A 169 -12.86 -1.96 -0.98
CA ASN A 169 -13.67 -1.84 -2.18
C ASN A 169 -13.73 -0.39 -2.69
N ALA A 170 -13.92 0.59 -1.81
CA ALA A 170 -13.96 2.01 -2.17
C ALA A 170 -12.64 2.50 -2.79
N VAL A 171 -11.49 1.96 -2.38
CA VAL A 171 -10.16 2.22 -2.99
C VAL A 171 -10.17 1.89 -4.49
N ILE A 172 -10.92 0.88 -4.93
CA ILE A 172 -11.03 0.54 -6.35
C ILE A 172 -11.81 1.59 -7.12
N GLY A 173 -12.93 2.07 -6.55
CA GLY A 173 -13.69 3.18 -7.13
C GLY A 173 -12.85 4.44 -7.23
N LEU A 174 -12.12 4.80 -6.17
CA LEU A 174 -11.17 5.93 -6.16
C LEU A 174 -10.10 5.76 -7.22
N THR A 175 -9.52 4.57 -7.37
CA THR A 175 -8.50 4.26 -8.38
C THR A 175 -9.01 4.51 -9.79
N ARG A 176 -10.20 4.00 -10.11
CA ARG A 176 -10.82 4.16 -11.45
C ARG A 176 -11.12 5.62 -11.76
N GLN A 177 -11.70 6.34 -10.80
CA GLN A 177 -12.02 7.76 -11.03
C GLN A 177 -10.75 8.60 -11.19
N LEU A 178 -9.74 8.40 -10.33
CA LEU A 178 -8.46 9.11 -10.48
C LEU A 178 -7.74 8.75 -11.80
N ALA A 179 -7.86 7.51 -12.29
CA ALA A 179 -7.29 7.13 -13.58
C ALA A 179 -7.90 7.93 -14.72
N ASN A 180 -9.23 8.15 -14.70
CA ASN A 180 -9.93 8.98 -15.69
C ASN A 180 -9.53 10.46 -15.58
N ASP A 181 -9.52 11.01 -14.37
CA ASP A 181 -9.26 12.42 -14.13
C ASP A 181 -7.80 12.83 -14.40
N LEU A 182 -6.86 11.90 -14.19
CA LEU A 182 -5.43 12.17 -14.26
C LEU A 182 -4.78 11.64 -15.54
N GLY A 183 -5.45 10.76 -16.28
CA GLY A 183 -4.98 10.24 -17.58
C GLY A 183 -4.58 11.33 -18.58
N PRO A 184 -5.36 12.42 -18.77
CA PRO A 184 -4.99 13.53 -19.65
C PRO A 184 -3.66 14.21 -19.31
N PHE A 185 -3.14 13.97 -18.09
CA PHE A 185 -1.87 14.50 -17.61
C PHE A 185 -0.73 13.47 -17.65
N GLY A 186 -0.91 12.31 -18.31
CA GLY A 186 0.12 11.26 -18.38
C GLY A 186 0.36 10.52 -17.07
N ILE A 187 -0.60 10.55 -16.14
CA ILE A 187 -0.54 9.89 -14.84
C ILE A 187 -1.38 8.61 -14.90
N SER A 188 -0.76 7.46 -14.63
CA SER A 188 -1.52 6.22 -14.45
C SER A 188 -1.84 5.98 -12.98
N VAL A 189 -3.03 5.46 -12.72
CA VAL A 189 -3.51 5.12 -11.38
C VAL A 189 -4.04 3.70 -11.39
N ASN A 190 -3.44 2.81 -10.59
CA ASN A 190 -3.83 1.40 -10.51
C ASN A 190 -3.94 0.95 -9.06
N ALA A 191 -4.55 -0.20 -8.85
CA ALA A 191 -4.59 -0.86 -7.56
C ALA A 191 -3.90 -2.22 -7.62
N VAL A 192 -3.28 -2.62 -6.50
CA VAL A 192 -2.88 -4.01 -6.24
C VAL A 192 -3.78 -4.55 -5.14
N SER A 193 -4.28 -5.77 -5.33
CA SER A 193 -5.21 -6.44 -4.40
C SER A 193 -4.53 -7.71 -3.86
N PRO A 194 -3.80 -7.62 -2.73
CA PRO A 194 -3.12 -8.76 -2.12
C PRO A 194 -4.09 -9.77 -1.55
N GLY A 195 -3.74 -11.05 -1.66
CA GLY A 195 -4.28 -12.13 -0.85
C GLY A 195 -3.68 -12.15 0.55
N LEU A 196 -3.88 -13.26 1.26
CA LEU A 196 -3.22 -13.46 2.56
C LEU A 196 -1.70 -13.49 2.35
N THR A 197 -1.03 -12.50 2.93
CA THR A 197 0.39 -12.23 2.74
C THR A 197 1.10 -12.25 4.08
N LEU A 198 2.21 -12.97 4.18
CA LEU A 198 3.13 -12.94 5.31
C LEU A 198 4.38 -12.13 4.94
N PRO A 199 4.37 -10.82 5.16
CA PRO A 199 5.35 -9.94 4.55
C PRO A 199 6.68 -9.81 5.33
N GLY A 200 6.80 -10.52 6.45
CA GLY A 200 7.97 -10.58 7.32
C GLY A 200 7.58 -11.02 8.73
N GLU A 201 8.53 -11.55 9.48
CA GLU A 201 8.30 -12.12 10.83
C GLU A 201 7.79 -11.08 11.84
N ASP A 202 8.19 -9.81 11.68
CA ASP A 202 7.78 -8.72 12.56
C ASP A 202 6.36 -8.22 12.29
N ALA A 203 5.77 -8.60 11.16
CA ALA A 203 4.43 -8.13 10.80
C ALA A 203 3.37 -8.81 11.68
N ARG A 204 2.43 -8.00 12.20
CA ARG A 204 1.34 -8.49 13.07
C ARG A 204 0.56 -9.66 12.44
N ILE A 205 0.35 -9.62 11.13
CA ILE A 205 -0.36 -10.69 10.42
C ILE A 205 0.42 -12.00 10.42
N THR A 206 1.75 -11.94 10.30
CA THR A 206 2.62 -13.11 10.37
C THR A 206 2.61 -13.71 11.76
N GLN A 207 2.76 -12.88 12.81
CA GLN A 207 2.70 -13.33 14.20
C GLN A 207 1.35 -13.97 14.53
N ARG A 208 0.24 -13.35 14.07
CA ARG A 208 -1.09 -13.93 14.22
C ARG A 208 -1.23 -15.25 13.48
N PHE A 209 -0.72 -15.36 12.26
CA PHE A 209 -0.74 -16.62 11.51
C PHE A 209 0.00 -17.73 12.25
N HIS A 210 1.21 -17.46 12.76
CA HIS A 210 1.99 -18.43 13.53
C HIS A 210 1.35 -18.81 14.89
N SER A 211 0.47 -17.97 15.43
CA SER A 211 -0.28 -18.29 16.65
C SER A 211 -1.50 -19.18 16.40
N LEU A 212 -1.89 -19.42 15.15
CA LEU A 212 -3.00 -20.31 14.82
C LEU A 212 -2.61 -21.79 15.00
N PRO A 213 -3.56 -22.66 15.37
CA PRO A 213 -3.34 -24.11 15.35
C PRO A 213 -2.90 -24.59 13.95
N PRO A 214 -2.04 -25.63 13.85
CA PRO A 214 -1.56 -26.13 12.56
C PRO A 214 -2.67 -26.50 11.57
N GLU A 215 -3.80 -27.00 12.06
CA GLU A 215 -4.97 -27.34 11.23
C GLU A 215 -5.61 -26.10 10.60
N GLU A 216 -5.66 -24.99 11.34
CA GLU A 216 -6.19 -23.73 10.81
C GLU A 216 -5.22 -23.12 9.79
N GLN A 217 -3.91 -23.18 10.08
CA GLN A 217 -2.90 -22.76 9.10
C GLN A 217 -3.04 -23.57 7.80
N ALA A 218 -3.17 -24.90 7.89
CA ALA A 218 -3.35 -25.78 6.74
C ALA A 218 -4.61 -25.45 5.93
N ARG A 219 -5.72 -25.11 6.57
CA ARG A 219 -6.95 -24.68 5.89
C ARG A 219 -6.77 -23.42 5.06
N LEU A 220 -5.96 -22.47 5.56
CA LEU A 220 -5.68 -21.23 4.81
C LEU A 220 -4.89 -21.52 3.53
N PHE A 221 -3.97 -22.49 3.55
CA PHE A 221 -3.25 -22.91 2.33
C PHE A 221 -4.13 -23.66 1.34
N ALA A 222 -5.07 -24.48 1.81
CA ALA A 222 -5.88 -25.35 0.97
C ALA A 222 -6.70 -24.60 -0.10
N HIS A 223 -6.97 -23.31 0.14
CA HIS A 223 -7.72 -22.45 -0.78
C HIS A 223 -6.83 -21.66 -1.75
N ILE A 224 -5.51 -21.88 -1.75
CA ILE A 224 -4.57 -21.19 -2.62
C ILE A 224 -3.98 -22.18 -3.62
N PRO A 225 -4.36 -22.14 -4.92
CA PRO A 225 -3.89 -23.08 -5.93
C PRO A 225 -2.36 -23.17 -6.05
N LEU A 226 -1.61 -22.06 -5.83
CA LEU A 226 -0.15 -22.11 -5.84
C LEU A 226 0.46 -22.76 -4.58
N GLY A 227 -0.35 -23.24 -3.62
CA GLY A 227 0.09 -24.04 -2.47
C GLY A 227 0.92 -23.28 -1.43
N ARG A 228 0.97 -21.96 -1.48
CA ARG A 228 1.67 -21.13 -0.50
C ARG A 228 0.99 -19.78 -0.28
N LEU A 229 1.20 -19.19 0.88
CA LEU A 229 0.84 -17.79 1.11
C LEU A 229 1.79 -16.86 0.33
N ALA A 230 1.31 -15.66 0.01
CA ALA A 230 2.15 -14.62 -0.55
C ALA A 230 3.16 -14.13 0.50
N ASN A 231 4.33 -13.74 0.05
CA ASN A 231 5.29 -12.96 0.83
C ASN A 231 5.24 -11.48 0.39
N GLY A 232 6.02 -10.62 1.07
CA GLY A 232 6.06 -9.20 0.75
C GLY A 232 6.58 -8.91 -0.66
N GLU A 233 7.50 -9.70 -1.16
CA GLU A 233 8.12 -9.57 -2.48
C GLU A 233 7.12 -9.90 -3.60
N ASP A 234 6.20 -10.84 -3.41
CA ASP A 234 5.13 -11.13 -4.39
C ASP A 234 4.29 -9.88 -4.67
N ILE A 235 3.98 -9.12 -3.61
CA ILE A 235 3.21 -7.88 -3.73
C ILE A 235 4.06 -6.74 -4.29
N ALA A 236 5.29 -6.62 -3.82
CA ALA A 236 6.22 -5.60 -4.28
C ALA A 236 6.53 -5.72 -5.78
N ASN A 237 6.64 -6.94 -6.31
CA ASN A 237 6.82 -7.20 -7.74
C ASN A 237 5.65 -6.67 -8.57
N ALA A 238 4.41 -6.87 -8.12
CA ALA A 238 3.23 -6.35 -8.78
C ALA A 238 3.19 -4.81 -8.76
N VAL A 239 3.58 -4.20 -7.63
CA VAL A 239 3.71 -2.73 -7.51
C VAL A 239 4.79 -2.21 -8.44
N CYS A 240 5.96 -2.82 -8.46
CA CYS A 240 7.06 -2.42 -9.34
C CYS A 240 6.67 -2.55 -10.82
N PHE A 241 5.96 -3.62 -11.20
CA PHE A 241 5.41 -3.77 -12.54
C PHE A 241 4.52 -2.59 -12.94
N LEU A 242 3.55 -2.23 -12.10
CA LEU A 242 2.62 -1.11 -12.37
C LEU A 242 3.31 0.26 -12.29
N ALA A 243 4.36 0.41 -11.50
CA ALA A 243 5.15 1.64 -11.38
C ALA A 243 6.13 1.86 -12.54
N ALA A 244 6.46 0.80 -13.28
CA ALA A 244 7.44 0.86 -14.37
C ALA A 244 6.94 1.71 -15.55
N GLU A 245 7.86 2.31 -16.29
CA GLU A 245 7.55 3.09 -17.48
C GLU A 245 6.87 2.25 -18.56
N ALA A 246 7.29 0.97 -18.68
CA ALA A 246 6.71 0.01 -19.63
C ALA A 246 5.20 -0.28 -19.38
N SER A 247 4.70 -0.03 -18.17
CA SER A 247 3.29 -0.20 -17.82
C SER A 247 2.46 1.10 -18.03
N GLY A 248 2.99 2.08 -18.74
CA GLY A 248 2.39 3.42 -18.88
C GLY A 248 1.01 3.45 -19.54
N TYR A 249 0.59 2.37 -20.23
CA TYR A 249 -0.76 2.26 -20.83
C TYR A 249 -1.74 1.46 -19.96
N ILE A 250 -1.32 1.03 -18.77
CA ILE A 250 -2.18 0.35 -17.79
C ILE A 250 -2.64 1.40 -16.78
N SER A 251 -3.95 1.70 -16.77
CA SER A 251 -4.55 2.67 -15.85
C SER A 251 -6.00 2.30 -15.54
N GLY A 252 -6.42 2.49 -14.29
CA GLY A 252 -7.75 2.14 -13.80
C GLY A 252 -7.91 0.66 -13.40
N GLU A 253 -6.85 -0.12 -13.48
CA GLU A 253 -6.87 -1.56 -13.26
C GLU A 253 -6.63 -1.96 -11.80
N THR A 254 -7.12 -3.14 -11.45
CA THR A 254 -6.86 -3.80 -10.16
C THR A 254 -6.16 -5.12 -10.41
N LEU A 255 -4.86 -5.17 -10.11
CA LEU A 255 -4.07 -6.39 -10.22
C LEU A 255 -4.21 -7.23 -8.95
N THR A 256 -4.88 -8.37 -9.07
CA THR A 256 -5.07 -9.31 -7.96
C THR A 256 -3.84 -10.23 -7.82
N VAL A 257 -3.27 -10.30 -6.62
CA VAL A 257 -2.08 -11.09 -6.29
C VAL A 257 -2.42 -12.05 -5.16
N THR A 258 -3.01 -13.22 -5.51
CA THR A 258 -3.62 -14.15 -4.55
C THR A 258 -3.17 -15.59 -4.71
N GLY A 259 -2.24 -15.87 -5.65
CA GLY A 259 -1.83 -17.25 -5.95
C GLY A 259 -2.97 -18.11 -6.54
N GLY A 260 -3.99 -17.47 -7.14
CA GLY A 260 -5.19 -18.15 -7.68
C GLY A 260 -6.31 -18.33 -6.65
N GLY A 261 -6.05 -18.05 -5.37
CA GLY A 261 -7.08 -18.05 -4.32
C GLY A 261 -7.97 -16.81 -4.41
N TYR A 262 -9.18 -16.93 -3.89
CA TYR A 262 -10.22 -15.90 -3.80
C TYR A 262 -10.21 -14.84 -4.93
N ARG A 263 -11.21 -14.95 -5.75
CA ARG A 263 -11.63 -13.88 -6.66
C ARG A 263 -12.90 -13.26 -6.16
#